data_d2de761375c7e2891086d04e29bd1235
#
_entry.id   d2de761375c7e2891086d04e29bd1235
#
_cell.length_a   1.000
_cell.length_b   1.000
_cell.length_c   1.000
_cell.angle_alpha   90.00
_cell.angle_beta   90.00
_cell.angle_gamma   90.00
#
_symmetry.space_group_name_H-M   'P 1'
#
loop_
_entity.id
_entity.type
_entity.pdbx_description
1 polymer ?
#
loop_
_entity_poly.entity_id
_entity_poly.type
_entity_poly.pdbx_seq_one_letter_code
_entity_poly.pdbx_strand_id
1 'polypeptide(L)'
;LTNKRMIYVCNVDESSASSGNKYSKIVEEYALSKNMKVIKISANIESQISQLDDDERNEYIDSLGLKEPGLNILINEGYGALDLSTYFTSGPKETRAWTIKKNTLAPASAGKIHTDFEKGFIRAETINYNELIEFNDYQKAKDAGKVRLEGKEYEVQDGDIMNFRFNN
;
A
#
# COMPACT_ATOMS: atom_id res chain seq x y z
N LEU A 1 -3.26 18.92 -17.90
CA LEU A 1 -3.30 17.43 -18.04
C LEU A 1 -1.91 16.86 -18.31
N THR A 2 -1.10 17.47 -19.16
CA THR A 2 0.21 16.97 -19.62
C THR A 2 1.31 16.97 -18.54
N ASN A 3 1.08 17.60 -17.38
CA ASN A 3 2.02 17.64 -16.25
C ASN A 3 1.70 16.62 -15.15
N LYS A 4 0.76 15.70 -15.37
CA LYS A 4 0.43 14.65 -14.42
C LYS A 4 1.26 13.39 -14.69
N ARG A 5 1.66 12.68 -13.64
CA ARG A 5 2.27 11.35 -13.77
C ARG A 5 1.27 10.42 -14.45
N MET A 6 1.75 9.65 -15.42
CA MET A 6 0.93 8.69 -16.16
C MET A 6 1.45 7.28 -15.94
N ILE A 7 0.51 6.34 -15.89
CA ILE A 7 0.77 4.91 -15.91
C ILE A 7 0.03 4.35 -17.12
N TYR A 8 0.72 3.59 -17.96
CA TYR A 8 0.09 2.86 -19.05
C TYR A 8 -0.42 1.52 -18.52
N VAL A 9 -1.69 1.23 -18.76
CA VAL A 9 -2.30 -0.05 -18.38
C VAL A 9 -2.66 -0.78 -19.67
N CYS A 10 -1.94 -1.86 -19.96
CA CYS A 10 -2.19 -2.72 -21.11
C CYS A 10 -3.18 -3.81 -20.68
N ASN A 11 -4.45 -3.68 -21.12
CA ASN A 11 -5.40 -4.77 -20.99
C ASN A 11 -5.11 -5.82 -22.05
N VAL A 12 -4.72 -7.01 -21.64
CA VAL A 12 -4.36 -8.13 -22.52
C VAL A 12 -5.29 -9.31 -22.30
N ASP A 13 -5.28 -10.25 -23.25
CA ASP A 13 -5.96 -11.52 -23.10
C ASP A 13 -5.31 -12.40 -21.99
N GLU A 14 -6.03 -13.42 -21.54
CA GLU A 14 -5.57 -14.29 -20.44
C GLU A 14 -4.23 -14.97 -20.77
N SER A 15 -4.06 -15.45 -22.01
CA SER A 15 -2.84 -16.12 -22.44
C SER A 15 -1.61 -15.20 -22.46
N SER A 16 -1.84 -13.90 -22.48
CA SER A 16 -0.80 -12.87 -22.51
C SER A 16 -0.59 -12.17 -21.15
N ALA A 17 -1.33 -12.55 -20.11
CA ALA A 17 -1.32 -11.85 -18.83
C ALA A 17 0.08 -11.84 -18.18
N SER A 18 0.81 -12.93 -18.22
CA SER A 18 2.16 -13.02 -17.64
C SER A 18 3.25 -12.44 -18.55
N SER A 19 3.22 -12.77 -19.85
CA SER A 19 4.31 -12.47 -20.80
C SER A 19 4.07 -11.22 -21.65
N GLY A 20 2.83 -10.74 -21.70
CA GLY A 20 2.40 -9.71 -22.64
C GLY A 20 2.24 -10.22 -24.09
N ASN A 21 1.87 -9.33 -24.98
CA ASN A 21 1.75 -9.58 -26.41
C ASN A 21 2.53 -8.52 -27.22
N LYS A 22 2.48 -8.62 -28.56
CA LYS A 22 3.22 -7.69 -29.42
C LYS A 22 2.85 -6.22 -29.19
N TYR A 23 1.61 -5.94 -28.84
CA TYR A 23 1.15 -4.56 -28.60
C TYR A 23 1.61 -4.04 -27.24
N SER A 24 1.52 -4.84 -26.18
CA SER A 24 2.00 -4.45 -24.85
C SER A 24 3.51 -4.19 -24.88
N LYS A 25 4.30 -4.96 -25.65
CA LYS A 25 5.74 -4.74 -25.82
C LYS A 25 6.06 -3.39 -26.46
N ILE A 26 5.30 -2.98 -27.48
CA ILE A 26 5.46 -1.66 -28.12
C ILE A 26 5.18 -0.54 -27.10
N VAL A 27 4.14 -0.70 -26.26
CA VAL A 27 3.82 0.27 -25.20
C VAL A 27 4.92 0.29 -24.14
N GLU A 28 5.46 -0.87 -23.75
CA GLU A 28 6.57 -0.98 -22.82
C GLU A 28 7.82 -0.23 -23.33
N GLU A 29 8.21 -0.44 -24.56
CA GLU A 29 9.34 0.26 -25.19
C GLU A 29 9.13 1.78 -25.23
N TYR A 30 7.94 2.20 -25.63
CA TYR A 30 7.59 3.62 -25.66
C TYR A 30 7.63 4.24 -24.25
N ALA A 31 7.00 3.61 -23.28
CA ALA A 31 6.94 4.10 -21.92
C ALA A 31 8.34 4.16 -21.27
N LEU A 32 9.17 3.14 -21.52
CA LEU A 32 10.56 3.12 -21.06
C LEU A 32 11.34 4.32 -21.62
N SER A 33 11.15 4.66 -22.90
CA SER A 33 11.78 5.83 -23.53
C SER A 33 11.37 7.16 -22.90
N LYS A 34 10.24 7.19 -22.19
CA LYS A 34 9.68 8.37 -21.51
C LYS A 34 9.81 8.30 -19.97
N ASN A 35 10.49 7.27 -19.44
CA ASN A 35 10.59 7.00 -18.02
C ASN A 35 9.21 6.91 -17.33
N MET A 36 8.27 6.25 -18.00
CA MET A 36 6.90 6.05 -17.53
C MET A 36 6.68 4.59 -17.14
N LYS A 37 5.72 4.35 -16.23
CA LYS A 37 5.35 3.00 -15.78
C LYS A 37 4.36 2.35 -16.74
N VAL A 38 4.50 1.03 -16.88
CA VAL A 38 3.57 0.17 -17.63
C VAL A 38 3.16 -1.00 -16.76
N ILE A 39 1.88 -1.32 -16.79
CA ILE A 39 1.29 -2.46 -16.13
C ILE A 39 0.56 -3.29 -17.17
N LYS A 40 0.67 -4.60 -17.10
CA LYS A 40 -0.17 -5.54 -17.85
C LYS A 40 -1.22 -6.12 -16.91
N ILE A 41 -2.46 -6.10 -17.33
CA ILE A 41 -3.57 -6.73 -16.63
C ILE A 41 -4.45 -7.47 -17.64
N SER A 42 -5.17 -8.47 -17.17
CA SER A 42 -6.29 -9.04 -17.94
C SER A 42 -7.58 -8.78 -17.16
N ALA A 43 -8.42 -7.90 -17.68
CA ALA A 43 -9.68 -7.57 -17.04
C ALA A 43 -10.59 -8.80 -16.88
N ASN A 44 -10.43 -9.82 -17.74
CA ASN A 44 -11.17 -11.05 -17.63
C ASN A 44 -10.68 -11.89 -16.43
N ILE A 45 -9.37 -12.03 -16.25
CA ILE A 45 -8.80 -12.69 -15.06
C ILE A 45 -9.24 -11.95 -13.79
N GLU A 46 -9.15 -10.61 -13.75
CA GLU A 46 -9.58 -9.82 -12.57
C GLU A 46 -11.05 -10.04 -12.24
N SER A 47 -11.91 -10.14 -13.28
CA SER A 47 -13.33 -10.43 -13.09
C SER A 47 -13.56 -11.82 -12.50
N GLN A 48 -12.80 -12.84 -12.92
CA GLN A 48 -12.88 -14.19 -12.37
C GLN A 48 -12.39 -14.23 -10.92
N ILE A 49 -11.22 -13.64 -10.65
CA ILE A 49 -10.62 -13.53 -9.31
C ILE A 49 -11.59 -12.88 -8.30
N SER A 50 -12.35 -11.87 -8.73
CA SER A 50 -13.28 -11.15 -7.85
C SER A 50 -14.45 -12.00 -7.35
N GLN A 51 -14.69 -13.17 -7.93
CA GLN A 51 -15.78 -14.09 -7.59
C GLN A 51 -15.31 -15.29 -6.76
N LEU A 52 -14.00 -15.45 -6.58
CA LEU A 52 -13.38 -16.57 -5.86
C LEU A 52 -13.18 -16.19 -4.39
N ASP A 53 -13.21 -17.19 -3.51
CA ASP A 53 -12.71 -17.01 -2.15
C ASP A 53 -11.18 -16.90 -2.11
N ASP A 54 -10.60 -16.64 -0.93
CA ASP A 54 -9.18 -16.35 -0.82
C ASP A 54 -8.27 -17.54 -1.18
N ASP A 55 -8.70 -18.78 -0.87
CA ASP A 55 -7.93 -19.98 -1.15
C ASP A 55 -7.99 -20.32 -2.64
N GLU A 56 -9.18 -20.32 -3.23
CA GLU A 56 -9.40 -20.53 -4.67
C GLU A 56 -8.68 -19.45 -5.51
N ARG A 57 -8.67 -18.22 -5.02
CA ARG A 57 -7.99 -17.09 -5.68
C ARG A 57 -6.49 -17.32 -5.80
N ASN A 58 -5.85 -17.76 -4.72
CA ASN A 58 -4.41 -18.01 -4.70
C ASN A 58 -4.04 -19.16 -5.66
N GLU A 59 -4.78 -20.27 -5.62
CA GLU A 59 -4.58 -21.39 -6.53
C GLU A 59 -4.76 -20.98 -8.00
N TYR A 60 -5.75 -20.16 -8.28
CA TYR A 60 -6.02 -19.68 -9.63
C TYR A 60 -4.91 -18.78 -10.16
N ILE A 61 -4.42 -17.82 -9.36
CA ILE A 61 -3.31 -16.92 -9.70
C ILE A 61 -2.04 -17.73 -9.99
N ASP A 62 -1.73 -18.69 -9.12
CA ASP A 62 -0.57 -19.57 -9.29
C ASP A 62 -0.66 -20.42 -10.56
N SER A 63 -1.86 -20.93 -10.89
CA SER A 63 -2.09 -21.73 -12.11
C SER A 63 -1.83 -20.93 -13.39
N LEU A 64 -2.01 -19.62 -13.36
CA LEU A 64 -1.74 -18.70 -14.47
C LEU A 64 -0.28 -18.22 -14.51
N GLY A 65 0.55 -18.63 -13.56
CA GLY A 65 1.94 -18.18 -13.44
C GLY A 65 2.05 -16.69 -13.08
N LEU A 66 1.03 -16.13 -12.44
CA LEU A 66 1.01 -14.76 -11.94
C LEU A 66 1.48 -14.75 -10.47
N LYS A 67 2.11 -13.67 -10.04
CA LYS A 67 2.55 -13.51 -8.64
C LYS A 67 1.46 -12.94 -7.76
N GLU A 68 0.63 -12.09 -8.32
CA GLU A 68 -0.45 -11.39 -7.63
C GLU A 68 -1.48 -10.90 -8.65
N PRO A 69 -2.71 -10.52 -8.23
CA PRO A 69 -3.70 -9.87 -9.09
C PRO A 69 -3.15 -8.61 -9.72
N GLY A 70 -3.48 -8.37 -10.98
CA GLY A 70 -3.09 -7.15 -11.68
C GLY A 70 -3.65 -5.88 -11.04
N LEU A 71 -4.81 -5.98 -10.40
CA LEU A 71 -5.39 -4.88 -9.61
C LEU A 71 -4.48 -4.45 -8.45
N ASN A 72 -3.84 -5.40 -7.75
CA ASN A 72 -2.89 -5.08 -6.68
C ASN A 72 -1.68 -4.33 -7.23
N ILE A 73 -1.14 -4.77 -8.35
CA ILE A 73 -0.04 -4.09 -9.06
C ILE A 73 -0.46 -2.66 -9.42
N LEU A 74 -1.66 -2.48 -9.97
CA LEU A 74 -2.19 -1.17 -10.35
C LEU A 74 -2.32 -0.23 -9.13
N ILE A 75 -2.84 -0.74 -8.01
CA ILE A 75 -2.96 0.03 -6.76
C ILE A 75 -1.59 0.46 -6.27
N ASN A 76 -0.63 -0.47 -6.18
CA ASN A 76 0.72 -0.20 -5.69
C ASN A 76 1.45 0.83 -6.57
N GLU A 77 1.38 0.69 -7.88
CA GLU A 77 1.97 1.65 -8.82
C GLU A 77 1.26 3.01 -8.77
N GLY A 78 -0.05 3.03 -8.57
CA GLY A 78 -0.83 4.26 -8.37
C GLY A 78 -0.41 5.01 -7.10
N TYR A 79 -0.26 4.29 -5.98
CA TYR A 79 0.26 4.85 -4.73
C TYR A 79 1.68 5.38 -4.93
N GLY A 80 2.55 4.61 -5.59
CA GLY A 80 3.90 5.05 -5.93
C GLY A 80 3.93 6.31 -6.81
N ALA A 81 3.09 6.36 -7.83
CA ALA A 81 3.00 7.52 -8.74
C ALA A 81 2.49 8.78 -8.05
N LEU A 82 1.69 8.63 -7.01
CA LEU A 82 1.13 9.73 -6.22
C LEU A 82 1.98 10.09 -4.99
N ASP A 83 3.10 9.41 -4.76
CA ASP A 83 3.94 9.51 -3.56
C ASP A 83 3.12 9.33 -2.27
N LEU A 84 2.27 8.29 -2.26
CA LEU A 84 1.43 7.93 -1.11
C LEU A 84 2.06 6.79 -0.30
N SER A 85 1.74 6.80 0.99
CA SER A 85 2.00 5.73 1.95
C SER A 85 0.77 5.50 2.81
N THR A 86 0.70 4.34 3.46
CA THR A 86 -0.40 3.98 4.35
C THR A 86 0.16 3.68 5.74
N TYR A 87 -0.43 4.27 6.77
CA TYR A 87 -0.24 3.83 8.15
C TYR A 87 -1.57 3.34 8.72
N PHE A 88 -1.51 2.62 9.81
CA PHE A 88 -2.69 2.03 10.46
C PHE A 88 -2.84 2.57 11.89
N THR A 89 -4.10 2.66 12.33
CA THR A 89 -4.43 2.74 13.74
C THR A 89 -5.22 1.50 14.12
N SER A 90 -4.91 0.90 15.24
CA SER A 90 -5.60 -0.28 15.74
C SER A 90 -5.94 -0.12 17.22
N GLY A 91 -7.18 -0.38 17.58
CA GLY A 91 -7.69 -0.31 18.91
C GLY A 91 -8.86 -1.26 19.13
N PRO A 92 -9.39 -1.36 20.36
CA PRO A 92 -10.47 -2.32 20.68
C PRO A 92 -11.75 -2.11 19.87
N LYS A 93 -11.97 -0.92 19.35
CA LYS A 93 -13.22 -0.57 18.64
C LYS A 93 -13.07 -0.59 17.13
N GLU A 94 -11.89 -0.24 16.63
CA GLU A 94 -11.67 -0.04 15.19
C GLU A 94 -10.21 -0.27 14.84
N THR A 95 -9.99 -0.89 13.67
CA THR A 95 -8.71 -0.88 12.95
C THR A 95 -8.93 -0.16 11.63
N ARG A 96 -8.07 0.82 11.32
CA ARG A 96 -8.26 1.67 10.15
C ARG A 96 -6.94 1.98 9.45
N ALA A 97 -6.97 1.99 8.11
CA ALA A 97 -5.90 2.45 7.24
C ALA A 97 -6.06 3.95 6.93
N TRP A 98 -4.96 4.68 6.96
CA TRP A 98 -4.88 6.11 6.69
C TRP A 98 -3.87 6.39 5.59
N THR A 99 -4.32 7.04 4.53
CA THR A 99 -3.43 7.41 3.42
C THR A 99 -2.81 8.78 3.67
N ILE A 100 -1.48 8.85 3.54
CA ILE A 100 -0.68 10.06 3.68
C ILE A 100 0.26 10.24 2.48
N LYS A 101 0.88 11.40 2.33
CA LYS A 101 2.03 11.56 1.45
C LYS A 101 3.27 10.92 2.08
N LYS A 102 4.17 10.39 1.26
CA LYS A 102 5.49 9.97 1.73
C LYS A 102 6.19 11.12 2.44
N ASN A 103 7.00 10.78 3.44
CA ASN A 103 7.75 11.73 4.28
C ASN A 103 6.84 12.68 5.10
N THR A 104 5.56 12.29 5.31
CA THR A 104 4.68 13.04 6.22
C THR A 104 5.10 12.76 7.67
N LEU A 105 5.28 13.83 8.45
CA LEU A 105 5.67 13.73 9.86
C LEU A 105 4.50 13.26 10.73
N ALA A 106 4.84 12.65 11.87
CA ALA A 106 3.87 12.07 12.80
C ALA A 106 2.75 13.04 13.25
N PRO A 107 2.99 14.33 13.58
CA PRO A 107 1.91 15.25 13.90
C PRO A 107 0.93 15.46 12.75
N ALA A 108 1.42 15.68 11.53
CA ALA A 108 0.58 15.87 10.34
C ALA A 108 -0.18 14.58 9.97
N SER A 109 0.40 13.40 10.23
CA SER A 109 -0.28 12.12 10.10
C SER A 109 -1.41 11.97 11.12
N ALA A 110 -1.19 12.35 12.39
CA ALA A 110 -2.24 12.42 13.42
C ALA A 110 -3.37 13.38 13.01
N GLY A 111 -3.04 14.46 12.33
CA GLY A 111 -3.98 15.44 11.77
C GLY A 111 -4.95 14.87 10.73
N LYS A 112 -4.58 13.74 10.07
CA LYS A 112 -5.49 13.02 9.18
C LYS A 112 -6.67 12.39 9.91
N ILE A 113 -6.50 12.09 11.20
CA ILE A 113 -7.55 11.55 12.07
C ILE A 113 -8.42 12.68 12.57
N HIS A 114 -7.78 13.68 13.19
CA HIS A 114 -8.45 14.88 13.69
C HIS A 114 -7.43 16.02 13.89
N THR A 115 -7.86 17.27 13.64
CA THR A 115 -7.00 18.46 13.78
C THR A 115 -6.46 18.65 15.19
N ASP A 116 -7.22 18.23 16.22
CA ASP A 116 -6.76 18.34 17.61
C ASP A 116 -5.63 17.37 17.92
N PHE A 117 -5.57 16.22 17.25
CA PHE A 117 -4.45 15.27 17.38
C PHE A 117 -3.15 15.86 16.86
N GLU A 118 -3.22 16.63 15.78
CA GLU A 118 -2.05 17.35 15.24
C GLU A 118 -1.57 18.43 16.22
N LYS A 119 -2.52 19.29 16.67
CA LYS A 119 -2.20 20.42 17.55
C LYS A 119 -1.68 19.98 18.91
N GLY A 120 -2.31 18.96 19.49
CA GLY A 120 -1.97 18.40 20.80
C GLY A 120 -0.92 17.32 20.77
N PHE A 121 -0.31 17.01 19.62
CA PHE A 121 0.60 15.87 19.46
C PHE A 121 1.76 15.92 20.47
N ILE A 122 1.96 14.81 21.17
CA ILE A 122 3.07 14.63 22.12
C ILE A 122 4.06 13.62 21.53
N ARG A 123 3.59 12.42 21.21
CA ARG A 123 4.37 11.30 20.67
C ARG A 123 3.44 10.24 20.07
N ALA A 124 4.01 9.28 19.36
CA ALA A 124 3.31 8.10 18.88
C ALA A 124 4.03 6.82 19.34
N GLU A 125 3.28 5.85 19.83
CA GLU A 125 3.75 4.46 19.93
C GLU A 125 3.61 3.85 18.54
N THR A 126 4.71 3.36 17.97
CA THR A 126 4.78 2.91 16.57
C THR A 126 5.43 1.54 16.49
N ILE A 127 4.83 0.64 15.75
CA ILE A 127 5.40 -0.66 15.37
C ILE A 127 5.12 -0.91 13.89
N ASN A 128 6.07 -1.51 13.18
CA ASN A 128 5.82 -1.90 11.80
C ASN A 128 4.90 -3.13 11.73
N TYR A 129 4.03 -3.17 10.71
CA TYR A 129 3.07 -4.26 10.50
C TYR A 129 3.76 -5.64 10.48
N ASN A 130 4.86 -5.80 9.75
CA ASN A 130 5.55 -7.07 9.67
C ASN A 130 6.10 -7.53 11.03
N GLU A 131 6.65 -6.61 11.82
CA GLU A 131 7.11 -6.90 13.18
C GLU A 131 5.94 -7.32 14.08
N LEU A 132 4.78 -6.67 13.97
CA LEU A 132 3.62 -7.06 14.78
C LEU A 132 3.12 -8.46 14.42
N ILE A 133 3.07 -8.82 13.15
CA ILE A 133 2.63 -10.14 12.69
C ILE A 133 3.56 -11.25 13.20
N GLU A 134 4.87 -11.03 13.26
CA GLU A 134 5.82 -12.00 13.82
C GLU A 134 5.49 -12.34 15.29
N PHE A 135 5.07 -11.35 16.08
CA PHE A 135 4.71 -11.55 17.49
C PHE A 135 3.25 -12.01 17.68
N ASN A 136 2.40 -11.77 16.70
CA ASN A 136 0.95 -12.02 16.72
C ASN A 136 0.23 -11.50 17.97
N ASP A 137 0.82 -10.53 18.66
CA ASP A 137 0.32 -9.90 19.88
C ASP A 137 1.07 -8.60 20.16
N TYR A 138 0.33 -7.51 20.35
CA TYR A 138 0.91 -6.18 20.57
C TYR A 138 1.70 -6.10 21.90
N GLN A 139 1.20 -6.74 22.98
CA GLN A 139 1.89 -6.68 24.27
C GLN A 139 3.21 -7.44 24.22
N LYS A 140 3.24 -8.61 23.58
CA LYS A 140 4.48 -9.38 23.40
C LYS A 140 5.50 -8.60 22.57
N ALA A 141 5.08 -7.94 21.51
CA ALA A 141 5.95 -7.09 20.71
C ALA A 141 6.50 -5.91 21.52
N LYS A 142 5.67 -5.31 22.38
CA LYS A 142 6.07 -4.22 23.28
C LYS A 142 7.08 -4.70 24.34
N ASP A 143 6.85 -5.84 24.96
CA ASP A 143 7.77 -6.43 25.95
C ASP A 143 9.11 -6.83 25.32
N ALA A 144 9.10 -7.18 24.04
CA ALA A 144 10.30 -7.42 23.22
C ALA A 144 11.01 -6.13 22.75
N GLY A 145 10.49 -4.94 23.09
CA GLY A 145 11.09 -3.65 22.74
C GLY A 145 10.88 -3.25 21.27
N LYS A 146 9.93 -3.87 20.55
CA LYS A 146 9.64 -3.56 19.14
C LYS A 146 8.74 -2.34 18.95
N VAL A 147 7.98 -1.97 19.98
CA VAL A 147 7.17 -0.75 19.98
C VAL A 147 8.06 0.44 20.30
N ARG A 148 8.26 1.30 19.32
CA ARG A 148 9.06 2.52 19.42
C ARG A 148 8.20 3.70 19.90
N LEU A 149 8.85 4.68 20.53
CA LEU A 149 8.24 5.96 20.90
C LEU A 149 8.79 7.04 19.98
N GLU A 150 7.97 7.49 19.06
CA GLU A 150 8.35 8.43 18.02
C GLU A 150 7.89 9.85 18.35
N GLY A 151 8.75 10.83 18.08
CA GLY A 151 8.53 12.25 18.33
C GLY A 151 7.96 12.99 17.10
N LYS A 152 8.00 14.34 17.19
CA LYS A 152 7.42 15.23 16.17
C LYS A 152 8.11 15.15 14.81
N GLU A 153 9.40 14.84 14.80
CA GLU A 153 10.22 14.80 13.58
C GLU A 153 10.21 13.42 12.90
N TYR A 154 9.44 12.47 13.43
CA TYR A 154 9.35 11.15 12.85
C TYR A 154 8.60 11.17 11.53
N GLU A 155 9.26 10.72 10.46
CA GLU A 155 8.65 10.47 9.15
C GLU A 155 7.93 9.12 9.17
N VAL A 156 6.62 9.14 9.07
CA VAL A 156 5.78 7.93 9.11
C VAL A 156 6.09 7.04 7.90
N GLN A 157 6.40 5.78 8.18
CA GLN A 157 6.73 4.78 7.19
C GLN A 157 5.48 4.01 6.73
N ASP A 158 5.56 3.47 5.51
CA ASP A 158 4.50 2.59 5.00
C ASP A 158 4.40 1.32 5.85
N GLY A 159 3.16 0.98 6.24
CA GLY A 159 2.90 -0.16 7.12
C GLY A 159 3.11 0.09 8.61
N ASP A 160 3.38 1.32 9.04
CA ASP A 160 3.42 1.63 10.48
C ASP A 160 2.03 1.49 11.12
N ILE A 161 1.98 0.87 12.29
CA ILE A 161 0.81 0.83 13.16
C ILE A 161 1.07 1.81 14.29
N MET A 162 0.23 2.84 14.42
CA MET A 162 0.49 4.00 15.28
C MET A 162 -0.62 4.23 16.29
N ASN A 163 -0.21 4.51 17.52
CA ASN A 163 -1.08 4.98 18.59
C ASN A 163 -0.62 6.36 19.06
N PHE A 164 -1.37 7.39 18.69
CA PHE A 164 -1.02 8.78 18.98
C PHE A 164 -1.38 9.19 20.41
N ARG A 165 -0.43 9.83 21.09
CA ARG A 165 -0.64 10.47 22.39
C ARG A 165 -0.67 11.99 22.19
N PHE A 166 -1.72 12.61 22.64
CA PHE A 166 -1.95 14.04 22.48
C PHE A 166 -2.62 14.65 23.73
N ASN A 167 -2.43 15.94 23.92
CA ASN A 167 -3.18 16.73 24.91
C ASN A 167 -4.39 17.38 24.23
N ASN A 168 -5.52 17.37 24.91
CA ASN A 168 -6.72 18.13 24.55
C ASN A 168 -6.52 19.62 24.86
#